data_fded629ebdd6b1746839e36796490a87
#
_entry.id   fded629ebdd6b1746839e36796490a87
#
_cell.length_a   1.000
_cell.length_b   1.000
_cell.length_c   1.000
_cell.angle_alpha   90.00
_cell.angle_beta   90.00
_cell.angle_gamma   90.00
#
_symmetry.space_group_name_H-M   'P 1'
#
loop_
_entity.id
_entity.type
_entity.pdbx_description
1 polymer ?
#
loop_
_entity_poly.entity_id
_entity_poly.type
_entity_poly.pdbx_seq_one_letter_code
_entity_poly.pdbx_strand_id
1 'polypeptide(L)'
;MKWLRVLALLLTGTATAAASQQASGLRATLEARIARAPGRAVGLYYRSLARADSILIDANLRFHAASTMKLPVMIQIFRDADAGLLNLDDSLTVHTAFRSLVEGAFVVGKEDDSDSTLYALVGRNRPVRDLLERMITRSSNLATNILIERVGADRAQRTARALGAWSIQVLRGVEDGAAYRAGLNNTTTARDLGVLLQAIATGRAASPAACDSMLAILGRQEFNEGIPVGVPPGTRVAHKTGWIGEVVYHDAAVVFPPEGGRYVLVVLTGGIKEDSVAHNLVADLSRLVYDGVRR
;
A
#
# COMPACT_ATOMS: atom_id res chain seq x y z
N MET A 1 -17.02 47.10 -17.40
CA MET A 1 -15.97 46.19 -16.92
C MET A 1 -16.07 45.78 -15.43
N LYS A 2 -16.80 46.48 -14.56
CA LYS A 2 -16.93 46.08 -13.11
C LYS A 2 -17.88 44.89 -12.84
N TRP A 3 -18.90 44.70 -13.68
CA TRP A 3 -19.90 43.62 -13.48
C TRP A 3 -19.42 42.22 -13.82
N LEU A 4 -18.46 42.03 -14.74
CA LEU A 4 -17.91 40.71 -15.06
C LEU A 4 -17.03 40.13 -13.94
N ARG A 5 -16.38 40.96 -13.10
CA ARG A 5 -15.54 40.48 -11.98
C ARG A 5 -16.37 39.97 -10.79
N VAL A 6 -17.57 40.53 -10.57
CA VAL A 6 -18.45 40.09 -9.49
C VAL A 6 -19.10 38.75 -9.80
N LEU A 7 -19.46 38.50 -11.06
CA LEU A 7 -20.06 37.22 -11.47
C LEU A 7 -19.05 36.05 -11.39
N ALA A 8 -17.77 36.28 -11.73
CA ALA A 8 -16.72 35.29 -11.62
C ALA A 8 -16.40 34.88 -10.15
N LEU A 9 -16.46 35.83 -9.21
CA LEU A 9 -16.28 35.58 -7.79
C LEU A 9 -17.44 34.79 -7.17
N LEU A 10 -18.67 34.99 -7.60
CA LEU A 10 -19.85 34.26 -7.12
C LEU A 10 -19.85 32.82 -7.63
N LEU A 11 -19.42 32.56 -8.87
CA LEU A 11 -19.34 31.22 -9.44
C LEU A 11 -18.24 30.37 -8.80
N THR A 12 -17.10 30.95 -8.43
CA THR A 12 -16.02 30.21 -7.72
C THR A 12 -16.39 29.87 -6.26
N GLY A 13 -17.16 30.73 -5.58
CA GLY A 13 -17.64 30.51 -4.22
C GLY A 13 -18.67 29.37 -4.12
N THR A 14 -19.56 29.24 -5.10
CA THR A 14 -20.58 28.17 -5.11
C THR A 14 -19.99 26.81 -5.43
N ALA A 15 -19.00 26.73 -6.33
CA ALA A 15 -18.32 25.45 -6.68
C ALA A 15 -17.48 24.90 -5.50
N THR A 16 -16.80 25.78 -4.76
CA THR A 16 -16.03 25.36 -3.57
C THR A 16 -16.92 24.93 -2.41
N ALA A 17 -18.06 25.56 -2.21
CA ALA A 17 -19.03 25.16 -1.18
C ALA A 17 -19.68 23.79 -1.50
N ALA A 18 -20.06 23.55 -2.75
CA ALA A 18 -20.63 22.28 -3.19
C ALA A 18 -19.62 21.11 -3.04
N ALA A 19 -18.35 21.30 -3.43
CA ALA A 19 -17.30 20.31 -3.25
C ALA A 19 -17.02 19.98 -1.78
N SER A 20 -17.03 21.01 -0.90
CA SER A 20 -16.87 20.82 0.55
C SER A 20 -18.06 20.06 1.15
N GLN A 21 -19.29 20.35 0.74
CA GLN A 21 -20.50 19.66 1.20
C GLN A 21 -20.52 18.20 0.72
N GLN A 22 -20.11 17.93 -0.52
CA GLN A 22 -20.00 16.57 -1.05
C GLN A 22 -18.95 15.74 -0.29
N ALA A 23 -17.77 16.31 0.00
CA ALA A 23 -16.73 15.64 0.77
C ALA A 23 -17.19 15.33 2.20
N SER A 24 -17.95 16.24 2.84
CA SER A 24 -18.51 16.03 4.18
C SER A 24 -19.58 14.93 4.18
N GLY A 25 -20.44 14.86 3.18
CA GLY A 25 -21.46 13.82 3.02
C GLY A 25 -20.85 12.43 2.78
N LEU A 26 -19.83 12.35 1.93
CA LEU A 26 -19.07 11.10 1.71
C LEU A 26 -18.39 10.65 2.99
N ARG A 27 -17.72 11.56 3.71
CA ARG A 27 -17.08 11.27 5.00
C ARG A 27 -18.07 10.66 5.98
N ALA A 28 -19.23 11.27 6.19
CA ALA A 28 -20.28 10.76 7.10
C ALA A 28 -20.75 9.36 6.70
N THR A 29 -20.88 9.08 5.39
CA THR A 29 -21.28 7.77 4.88
C THR A 29 -20.22 6.70 5.17
N LEU A 30 -18.92 7.03 4.98
CA LEU A 30 -17.80 6.15 5.30
C LEU A 30 -17.73 5.86 6.80
N GLU A 31 -17.85 6.89 7.66
CA GLU A 31 -17.87 6.74 9.12
C GLU A 31 -19.03 5.87 9.58
N ALA A 32 -20.22 6.04 9.01
CA ALA A 32 -21.38 5.20 9.31
C ALA A 32 -21.18 3.73 8.91
N ARG A 33 -20.49 3.47 7.78
CA ARG A 33 -20.15 2.09 7.38
C ARG A 33 -19.12 1.46 8.31
N ILE A 34 -18.08 2.23 8.69
CA ILE A 34 -17.04 1.80 9.63
C ILE A 34 -17.64 1.49 11.00
N ALA A 35 -18.53 2.34 11.51
CA ALA A 35 -19.18 2.13 12.82
C ALA A 35 -20.00 0.83 12.93
N ARG A 36 -20.42 0.27 11.78
CA ARG A 36 -21.14 -1.03 11.72
C ARG A 36 -20.20 -2.23 11.57
N ALA A 37 -18.89 -1.99 11.44
CA ALA A 37 -17.94 -3.07 11.31
C ALA A 37 -17.71 -3.76 12.66
N PRO A 38 -17.59 -5.10 12.70
CA PRO A 38 -17.34 -5.84 13.93
C PRO A 38 -15.90 -5.69 14.44
N GLY A 39 -15.04 -5.02 13.69
CA GLY A 39 -13.62 -4.82 14.02
C GLY A 39 -13.40 -3.71 15.03
N ARG A 40 -12.21 -3.70 15.63
CA ARG A 40 -11.83 -2.72 16.66
C ARG A 40 -11.17 -1.45 16.11
N ALA A 41 -10.60 -1.53 14.88
CA ALA A 41 -9.85 -0.42 14.30
C ALA A 41 -9.98 -0.41 12.78
N VAL A 42 -10.25 0.78 12.22
CA VAL A 42 -10.20 1.03 10.77
C VAL A 42 -9.49 2.36 10.54
N GLY A 43 -8.43 2.36 9.74
CA GLY A 43 -7.76 3.57 9.25
C GLY A 43 -8.04 3.75 7.76
N LEU A 44 -8.53 4.91 7.36
CA LEU A 44 -8.79 5.23 5.97
C LEU A 44 -8.06 6.51 5.53
N TYR A 45 -7.41 6.43 4.37
CA TYR A 45 -6.84 7.58 3.66
C TYR A 45 -7.36 7.57 2.22
N TYR A 46 -8.07 8.62 1.86
CA TYR A 46 -8.43 8.93 0.47
C TYR A 46 -7.77 10.25 0.05
N ARG A 47 -7.21 10.30 -1.15
CA ARG A 47 -6.65 11.50 -1.77
C ARG A 47 -6.86 11.49 -3.26
N SER A 48 -7.56 12.48 -3.80
CA SER A 48 -7.59 12.76 -5.24
C SER A 48 -6.20 13.18 -5.72
N LEU A 49 -5.78 12.66 -6.89
CA LEU A 49 -4.55 13.11 -7.56
C LEU A 49 -4.82 14.20 -8.60
N ALA A 50 -6.09 14.49 -8.88
CA ALA A 50 -6.52 15.51 -9.83
C ALA A 50 -7.07 16.79 -9.14
N ARG A 51 -7.55 16.67 -7.90
CA ARG A 51 -8.19 17.75 -7.12
C ARG A 51 -7.55 17.84 -5.73
N ALA A 52 -7.87 18.88 -4.98
CA ALA A 52 -7.39 19.05 -3.61
C ALA A 52 -8.15 18.20 -2.57
N ASP A 53 -9.06 17.31 -2.99
CA ASP A 53 -9.95 16.54 -2.12
C ASP A 53 -9.21 15.45 -1.37
N SER A 54 -9.50 15.30 -0.08
CA SER A 54 -9.01 14.21 0.75
C SER A 54 -9.99 13.90 1.88
N ILE A 55 -10.04 12.61 2.28
CA ILE A 55 -10.78 12.15 3.46
C ILE A 55 -9.83 11.28 4.27
N LEU A 56 -9.68 11.63 5.54
CA LEU A 56 -8.82 10.94 6.48
C LEU A 56 -9.66 10.55 7.70
N ILE A 57 -9.82 9.24 7.94
CA ILE A 57 -10.54 8.70 9.11
C ILE A 57 -9.54 7.82 9.85
N ASP A 58 -9.20 8.18 11.07
CA ASP A 58 -8.20 7.49 11.89
C ASP A 58 -6.90 7.15 11.13
N ALA A 59 -6.58 7.99 10.14
CA ALA A 59 -5.52 7.74 9.17
C ALA A 59 -4.11 7.69 9.79
N ASN A 60 -3.94 8.19 11.02
CA ASN A 60 -2.70 8.13 11.79
C ASN A 60 -2.67 6.97 12.79
N LEU A 61 -3.75 6.19 12.90
CA LEU A 61 -3.76 5.00 13.76
C LEU A 61 -2.71 4.00 13.25
N ARG A 62 -1.93 3.48 14.20
CA ARG A 62 -0.83 2.56 13.91
C ARG A 62 -1.35 1.12 13.87
N PHE A 63 -0.98 0.41 12.80
CA PHE A 63 -1.27 -1.00 12.59
C PHE A 63 0.04 -1.79 12.42
N HIS A 64 0.02 -3.09 12.67
CA HIS A 64 1.03 -4.00 12.13
C HIS A 64 0.97 -3.90 10.61
N ALA A 65 2.12 -3.69 9.95
CA ALA A 65 2.09 -3.39 8.51
C ALA A 65 1.71 -4.59 7.64
N ALA A 66 1.83 -5.82 8.16
CA ALA A 66 1.73 -7.03 7.35
C ALA A 66 2.53 -6.87 6.05
N SER A 67 2.03 -7.37 4.93
CA SER A 67 2.73 -7.28 3.64
C SER A 67 2.70 -5.90 2.98
N THR A 68 2.00 -4.89 3.54
CA THR A 68 2.10 -3.52 3.02
C THR A 68 3.48 -2.89 3.25
N MET A 69 4.30 -3.43 4.18
CA MET A 69 5.68 -3.04 4.37
C MET A 69 6.57 -3.29 3.13
N LYS A 70 6.11 -4.08 2.17
CA LYS A 70 6.81 -4.35 0.91
C LYS A 70 6.81 -3.15 -0.04
N LEU A 71 5.91 -2.18 0.13
CA LEU A 71 5.90 -0.93 -0.65
C LEU A 71 7.19 -0.10 -0.48
N PRO A 72 7.63 0.27 0.72
CA PRO A 72 8.90 0.98 0.89
C PRO A 72 10.12 0.17 0.44
N VAL A 73 10.09 -1.15 0.52
CA VAL A 73 11.17 -2.01 -0.01
C VAL A 73 11.23 -1.91 -1.54
N MET A 74 10.10 -1.99 -2.22
CA MET A 74 10.01 -1.78 -3.68
C MET A 74 10.55 -0.41 -4.09
N ILE A 75 10.16 0.66 -3.40
CA ILE A 75 10.65 2.02 -3.68
C ILE A 75 12.17 2.09 -3.52
N GLN A 76 12.73 1.47 -2.47
CA GLN A 76 14.18 1.46 -2.24
C GLN A 76 14.92 0.73 -3.36
N ILE A 77 14.39 -0.42 -3.83
CA ILE A 77 14.99 -1.18 -4.94
C ILE A 77 15.07 -0.31 -6.20
N PHE A 78 13.99 0.36 -6.57
CA PHE A 78 13.97 1.22 -7.75
C PHE A 78 14.89 2.44 -7.60
N ARG A 79 14.98 3.02 -6.41
CA ARG A 79 15.94 4.11 -6.15
C ARG A 79 17.39 3.64 -6.26
N ASP A 80 17.68 2.44 -5.78
CA ASP A 80 19.03 1.86 -5.92
C ASP A 80 19.35 1.57 -7.40
N ALA A 81 18.36 1.15 -8.17
CA ALA A 81 18.52 0.97 -9.61
C ALA A 81 18.75 2.31 -10.33
N ASP A 82 17.98 3.35 -10.03
CA ASP A 82 18.18 4.70 -10.58
C ASP A 82 19.56 5.29 -10.24
N ALA A 83 20.08 4.94 -9.04
CA ALA A 83 21.41 5.39 -8.59
C ALA A 83 22.58 4.51 -9.10
N GLY A 84 22.31 3.45 -9.87
CA GLY A 84 23.32 2.50 -10.33
C GLY A 84 23.94 1.61 -9.23
N LEU A 85 23.31 1.55 -8.04
CA LEU A 85 23.76 0.72 -6.92
C LEU A 85 23.27 -0.74 -7.03
N LEU A 86 22.33 -0.98 -7.92
CA LEU A 86 21.70 -2.27 -8.20
C LEU A 86 21.26 -2.28 -9.66
N ASN A 87 21.35 -3.44 -10.33
CA ASN A 87 20.68 -3.67 -11.59
C ASN A 87 19.50 -4.64 -11.35
N LEU A 88 18.34 -4.36 -11.95
CA LEU A 88 17.18 -5.27 -11.83
C LEU A 88 17.44 -6.66 -12.47
N ASP A 89 18.46 -6.79 -13.30
CA ASP A 89 18.94 -8.06 -13.86
C ASP A 89 20.02 -8.74 -13.01
N ASP A 90 20.49 -8.10 -11.92
CA ASP A 90 21.42 -8.75 -10.99
C ASP A 90 20.80 -10.03 -10.45
N SER A 91 21.60 -11.07 -10.36
CA SER A 91 21.18 -12.38 -9.88
C SER A 91 21.39 -12.51 -8.38
N LEU A 92 20.34 -12.89 -7.66
CA LEU A 92 20.38 -13.23 -6.23
C LEU A 92 20.07 -14.71 -6.04
N THR A 93 20.81 -15.37 -5.16
CA THR A 93 20.57 -16.78 -4.83
C THR A 93 19.31 -16.91 -3.97
N VAL A 94 18.41 -17.80 -4.35
CA VAL A 94 17.22 -18.13 -3.55
C VAL A 94 17.66 -19.02 -2.38
N HIS A 95 17.42 -18.56 -1.15
CA HIS A 95 17.71 -19.27 0.08
C HIS A 95 16.62 -19.00 1.12
N THR A 96 16.51 -19.88 2.12
CA THR A 96 15.41 -19.87 3.10
C THR A 96 15.85 -19.45 4.49
N ALA A 97 17.16 -19.46 4.78
CA ALA A 97 17.69 -19.10 6.09
C ALA A 97 18.13 -17.63 6.13
N PHE A 98 17.71 -16.89 7.15
CA PHE A 98 17.96 -15.48 7.35
C PHE A 98 18.43 -15.20 8.76
N ARG A 99 19.18 -14.10 8.94
CA ARG A 99 19.64 -13.67 10.24
C ARG A 99 18.50 -12.96 10.98
N SER A 100 18.24 -13.35 12.22
CA SER A 100 17.30 -12.64 13.09
C SER A 100 17.87 -11.30 13.58
N LEU A 101 17.00 -10.33 13.86
CA LEU A 101 17.39 -9.07 14.49
C LEU A 101 17.78 -9.25 15.97
N VAL A 102 17.32 -10.31 16.62
CA VAL A 102 17.57 -10.55 18.05
C VAL A 102 18.81 -11.41 18.20
N GLU A 103 18.71 -12.67 17.78
CA GLU A 103 19.82 -13.61 17.84
C GLU A 103 19.60 -14.81 16.91
N GLY A 104 20.71 -15.42 16.47
CA GLY A 104 20.68 -16.61 15.64
C GLY A 104 20.15 -16.38 14.22
N ALA A 105 19.55 -17.42 13.69
CA ALA A 105 18.96 -17.45 12.37
C ALA A 105 17.54 -18.04 12.44
N PHE A 106 16.70 -17.71 11.44
CA PHE A 106 15.39 -18.30 11.24
C PHE A 106 15.24 -18.77 9.80
N VAL A 107 14.30 -19.65 9.57
CA VAL A 107 13.97 -20.16 8.24
C VAL A 107 12.56 -19.73 7.88
N VAL A 108 12.38 -19.23 6.67
CA VAL A 108 11.04 -19.01 6.10
C VAL A 108 10.56 -20.32 5.50
N GLY A 109 9.53 -20.90 6.10
CA GLY A 109 8.90 -22.14 5.66
C GLY A 109 8.03 -21.92 4.41
N LYS A 110 7.85 -23.00 3.64
CA LYS A 110 6.99 -22.96 2.45
C LYS A 110 5.52 -22.75 2.84
N GLU A 111 5.13 -23.24 3.99
CA GLU A 111 3.80 -23.11 4.60
C GLU A 111 3.47 -21.69 5.05
N ASP A 112 4.50 -20.88 5.32
CA ASP A 112 4.40 -19.50 5.77
C ASP A 112 4.47 -18.49 4.61
N ASP A 113 4.49 -18.97 3.36
CA ASP A 113 4.64 -18.12 2.16
C ASP A 113 3.48 -18.30 1.18
N SER A 114 2.92 -17.19 0.73
CA SER A 114 1.88 -17.18 -0.29
C SER A 114 2.37 -17.54 -1.70
N ASP A 115 3.69 -17.51 -1.97
CA ASP A 115 4.31 -18.00 -3.21
C ASP A 115 5.14 -19.28 -2.99
N SER A 116 4.47 -20.40 -2.84
CA SER A 116 5.13 -21.71 -2.65
C SER A 116 6.00 -22.13 -3.85
N THR A 117 5.85 -21.50 -5.02
CA THR A 117 6.59 -21.90 -6.25
C THR A 117 8.05 -21.46 -6.21
N LEU A 118 8.40 -20.42 -5.46
CA LEU A 118 9.78 -19.97 -5.33
C LEU A 118 10.68 -20.99 -4.62
N TYR A 119 10.09 -21.82 -3.76
CA TYR A 119 10.84 -22.86 -3.01
C TYR A 119 11.43 -23.97 -3.89
N ALA A 120 10.85 -24.21 -5.07
CA ALA A 120 11.44 -25.12 -6.07
C ALA A 120 12.75 -24.61 -6.68
N LEU A 121 13.09 -23.35 -6.42
CA LEU A 121 14.27 -22.66 -6.95
C LEU A 121 15.35 -22.40 -5.89
N VAL A 122 15.20 -22.96 -4.67
CA VAL A 122 16.21 -22.84 -3.61
C VAL A 122 17.56 -23.35 -4.12
N GLY A 123 18.62 -22.58 -3.88
CA GLY A 123 19.98 -22.82 -4.39
C GLY A 123 20.23 -22.30 -5.82
N ARG A 124 19.20 -21.84 -6.51
CA ARG A 124 19.34 -21.24 -7.86
C ARG A 124 19.32 -19.72 -7.79
N ASN A 125 19.90 -19.10 -8.81
CA ASN A 125 19.87 -17.65 -8.96
C ASN A 125 18.60 -17.17 -9.66
N ARG A 126 18.08 -16.04 -9.19
CA ARG A 126 16.94 -15.34 -9.82
C ARG A 126 17.23 -13.86 -9.96
N PRO A 127 16.83 -13.23 -11.07
CA PRO A 127 16.97 -11.78 -11.22
C PRO A 127 16.20 -11.02 -10.14
N VAL A 128 16.72 -9.87 -9.71
CA VAL A 128 16.04 -8.96 -8.78
C VAL A 128 14.62 -8.65 -9.24
N ARG A 129 14.41 -8.41 -10.54
CA ARG A 129 13.08 -8.13 -11.12
C ARG A 129 12.07 -9.26 -10.90
N ASP A 130 12.49 -10.53 -10.97
CA ASP A 130 11.60 -11.68 -10.71
C ASP A 130 11.22 -11.75 -9.24
N LEU A 131 12.19 -11.59 -8.34
CA LEU A 131 11.93 -11.56 -6.90
C LEU A 131 11.03 -10.38 -6.51
N LEU A 132 11.26 -9.20 -7.10
CA LEU A 132 10.45 -8.00 -6.90
C LEU A 132 9.00 -8.20 -7.36
N GLU A 133 8.80 -8.79 -8.54
CA GLU A 133 7.48 -9.15 -9.05
C GLU A 133 6.76 -10.07 -8.06
N ARG A 134 7.39 -11.16 -7.63
CA ARG A 134 6.82 -12.12 -6.65
C ARG A 134 6.53 -11.48 -5.29
N MET A 135 7.44 -10.62 -4.79
CA MET A 135 7.24 -9.89 -3.54
C MET A 135 5.97 -9.06 -3.56
N ILE A 136 5.64 -8.44 -4.68
CA ILE A 136 4.50 -7.53 -4.79
C ILE A 136 3.24 -8.27 -5.22
N THR A 137 3.27 -9.02 -6.31
CA THR A 137 2.06 -9.59 -6.93
C THR A 137 1.53 -10.80 -6.17
N ARG A 138 2.42 -11.64 -5.64
CA ARG A 138 2.11 -12.85 -4.86
C ARG A 138 2.38 -12.68 -3.38
N SER A 139 2.88 -11.51 -2.99
CA SER A 139 3.24 -11.26 -1.60
C SER A 139 4.28 -12.23 -1.01
N SER A 140 5.17 -12.83 -1.84
CA SER A 140 6.17 -13.82 -1.40
C SER A 140 7.00 -13.30 -0.22
N ASN A 141 7.00 -14.05 0.88
CA ASN A 141 7.79 -13.76 2.07
C ASN A 141 9.27 -14.08 1.84
N LEU A 142 9.54 -15.18 1.13
CA LEU A 142 10.90 -15.57 0.77
C LEU A 142 11.58 -14.51 -0.12
N ALA A 143 10.90 -14.08 -1.18
CA ALA A 143 11.41 -13.01 -2.04
C ALA A 143 11.61 -11.70 -1.27
N THR A 144 10.72 -11.38 -0.33
CA THR A 144 10.83 -10.19 0.52
C THR A 144 12.12 -10.20 1.33
N ASN A 145 12.43 -11.31 2.00
CA ASN A 145 13.62 -11.38 2.86
C ASN A 145 14.91 -11.32 2.06
N ILE A 146 14.98 -12.01 0.91
CA ILE A 146 16.15 -11.94 -0.01
C ILE A 146 16.38 -10.48 -0.47
N LEU A 147 15.31 -9.78 -0.84
CA LEU A 147 15.40 -8.38 -1.29
C LEU A 147 15.77 -7.42 -0.15
N ILE A 148 15.27 -7.65 1.07
CA ILE A 148 15.62 -6.85 2.25
C ILE A 148 17.10 -7.05 2.61
N GLU A 149 17.65 -8.25 2.53
CA GLU A 149 19.10 -8.46 2.71
C GLU A 149 19.91 -7.67 1.70
N ARG A 150 19.42 -7.53 0.46
CA ARG A 150 20.13 -6.78 -0.59
C ARG A 150 20.05 -5.26 -0.40
N VAL A 151 18.91 -4.70 0.03
CA VAL A 151 18.73 -3.24 0.06
C VAL A 151 18.74 -2.64 1.47
N GLY A 152 18.51 -3.43 2.51
CA GLY A 152 18.45 -3.01 3.91
C GLY A 152 17.08 -2.46 4.32
N ALA A 153 16.52 -2.98 5.40
CA ALA A 153 15.24 -2.53 5.97
C ALA A 153 15.31 -1.08 6.44
N ASP A 154 16.41 -0.69 7.10
CA ASP A 154 16.68 0.66 7.56
C ASP A 154 16.75 1.69 6.43
N ARG A 155 17.32 1.33 5.27
CA ARG A 155 17.34 2.20 4.09
C ARG A 155 15.95 2.38 3.50
N ALA A 156 15.17 1.31 3.39
CA ALA A 156 13.76 1.38 2.96
C ALA A 156 12.95 2.30 3.89
N GLN A 157 13.15 2.19 5.22
CA GLN A 157 12.51 3.08 6.19
C GLN A 157 12.94 4.54 6.02
N ARG A 158 14.23 4.82 5.88
CA ARG A 158 14.71 6.20 5.66
C ARG A 158 14.14 6.80 4.38
N THR A 159 14.09 6.02 3.30
CA THR A 159 13.48 6.44 2.03
C THR A 159 11.99 6.75 2.20
N ALA A 160 11.24 5.91 2.88
CA ALA A 160 9.83 6.15 3.14
C ALA A 160 9.62 7.45 3.95
N ARG A 161 10.42 7.68 4.98
CA ARG A 161 10.38 8.92 5.78
C ARG A 161 10.75 10.16 4.98
N ALA A 162 11.75 10.07 4.12
CA ALA A 162 12.14 11.16 3.22
C ALA A 162 11.03 11.54 2.22
N LEU A 163 10.13 10.60 1.92
CA LEU A 163 8.94 10.84 1.10
C LEU A 163 7.74 11.39 1.91
N GLY A 164 7.87 11.48 3.24
CA GLY A 164 6.83 12.01 4.14
C GLY A 164 6.02 10.94 4.91
N ALA A 165 6.39 9.66 4.80
CA ALA A 165 5.79 8.57 5.60
C ALA A 165 6.52 8.46 6.96
N TRP A 166 6.22 9.38 7.86
CA TRP A 166 7.01 9.59 9.09
C TRP A 166 6.83 8.52 10.16
N SER A 167 5.65 7.90 10.23
CA SER A 167 5.30 6.94 11.28
C SER A 167 5.60 5.49 10.91
N ILE A 168 5.93 5.23 9.62
CA ILE A 168 6.21 3.87 9.16
C ILE A 168 7.47 3.31 9.81
N GLN A 169 7.41 2.04 10.20
CA GLN A 169 8.55 1.28 10.67
C GLN A 169 8.79 0.08 9.77
N VAL A 170 9.97 0.01 9.18
CA VAL A 170 10.49 -1.15 8.45
C VAL A 170 11.76 -1.57 9.18
N LEU A 171 11.60 -2.44 10.15
CA LEU A 171 12.69 -2.84 11.06
C LEU A 171 13.42 -4.08 10.55
N ARG A 172 12.70 -4.97 9.88
CA ARG A 172 13.17 -6.31 9.51
C ARG A 172 12.44 -6.86 8.30
N GLY A 173 12.92 -8.02 7.84
CA GLY A 173 12.14 -8.91 6.96
C GLY A 173 10.90 -9.46 7.66
N VAL A 174 10.29 -10.44 7.04
CA VAL A 174 9.09 -11.10 7.53
C VAL A 174 9.44 -12.46 8.14
N GLU A 175 8.54 -13.07 8.89
CA GLU A 175 8.65 -14.41 9.54
C GLU A 175 9.80 -14.53 10.58
N ASP A 176 10.41 -13.44 11.05
CA ASP A 176 11.30 -13.46 12.20
C ASP A 176 10.48 -13.52 13.51
N GLY A 177 10.13 -14.72 13.94
CA GLY A 177 9.31 -14.94 15.13
C GLY A 177 9.97 -14.49 16.44
N ALA A 178 11.32 -14.52 16.54
CA ALA A 178 12.04 -14.04 17.69
C ALA A 178 11.91 -12.52 17.82
N ALA A 179 12.13 -11.79 16.73
CA ALA A 179 11.95 -10.33 16.69
C ALA A 179 10.49 -9.93 16.91
N TYR A 180 9.52 -10.70 16.38
CA TYR A 180 8.09 -10.48 16.63
C TYR A 180 7.76 -10.54 18.13
N ARG A 181 8.20 -11.59 18.81
CA ARG A 181 7.99 -11.74 20.28
C ARG A 181 8.71 -10.67 21.10
N ALA A 182 9.82 -10.15 20.60
CA ALA A 182 10.54 -9.02 21.20
C ALA A 182 9.87 -7.65 20.90
N GLY A 183 8.73 -7.60 20.22
CA GLY A 183 8.02 -6.37 19.89
C GLY A 183 8.62 -5.57 18.72
N LEU A 184 9.62 -6.12 18.02
CA LEU A 184 10.27 -5.49 16.87
C LEU A 184 9.44 -5.70 15.60
N ASN A 185 8.30 -5.03 15.50
CA ASN A 185 7.33 -5.22 14.44
C ASN A 185 7.39 -4.10 13.39
N ASN A 186 7.24 -4.49 12.12
CA ASN A 186 6.98 -3.54 11.05
C ASN A 186 5.58 -2.94 11.26
N THR A 187 5.49 -1.63 11.29
CA THR A 187 4.22 -0.93 11.51
C THR A 187 3.99 0.17 10.48
N THR A 188 2.73 0.51 10.25
CA THR A 188 2.32 1.56 9.30
C THR A 188 1.07 2.28 9.77
N THR A 189 0.72 3.34 9.04
CA THR A 189 -0.56 4.05 9.12
C THR A 189 -1.18 4.17 7.72
N ALA A 190 -2.48 4.38 7.63
CA ALA A 190 -3.13 4.61 6.35
C ALA A 190 -2.57 5.87 5.66
N ARG A 191 -2.19 6.89 6.44
CA ARG A 191 -1.54 8.10 5.93
C ARG A 191 -0.18 7.79 5.30
N ASP A 192 0.66 7.01 5.97
CA ASP A 192 2.01 6.71 5.48
C ASP A 192 1.96 5.96 4.14
N LEU A 193 1.14 4.90 4.04
CA LEU A 193 0.96 4.18 2.79
C LEU A 193 0.35 5.07 1.70
N GLY A 194 -0.61 5.92 2.06
CA GLY A 194 -1.20 6.90 1.16
C GLY A 194 -0.17 7.87 0.60
N VAL A 195 0.74 8.38 1.42
CA VAL A 195 1.84 9.27 1.01
C VAL A 195 2.80 8.55 0.06
N LEU A 196 3.16 7.29 0.34
CA LEU A 196 4.04 6.51 -0.53
C LEU A 196 3.39 6.24 -1.90
N LEU A 197 2.13 5.81 -1.92
CA LEU A 197 1.39 5.58 -3.16
C LEU A 197 1.20 6.88 -3.96
N GLN A 198 0.93 8.00 -3.29
CA GLN A 198 0.89 9.30 -3.93
C GLN A 198 2.23 9.66 -4.55
N ALA A 199 3.35 9.42 -3.85
CA ALA A 199 4.69 9.66 -4.39
C ALA A 199 4.97 8.81 -5.64
N ILE A 200 4.58 7.53 -5.64
CA ILE A 200 4.67 6.65 -6.82
C ILE A 200 3.80 7.20 -7.96
N ALA A 201 2.53 7.48 -7.70
CA ALA A 201 1.57 7.90 -8.72
C ALA A 201 1.86 9.28 -9.34
N THR A 202 2.68 10.10 -8.68
CA THR A 202 3.08 11.43 -9.14
C THR A 202 4.54 11.52 -9.59
N GLY A 203 5.23 10.39 -9.74
CA GLY A 203 6.61 10.37 -10.24
C GLY A 203 7.66 10.90 -9.24
N ARG A 204 7.34 10.96 -7.93
CA ARG A 204 8.23 11.49 -6.89
C ARG A 204 8.95 10.42 -6.06
N ALA A 205 8.50 9.17 -6.16
CA ALA A 205 9.10 8.08 -5.38
C ALA A 205 10.51 7.71 -5.87
N ALA A 206 10.72 7.75 -7.18
CA ALA A 206 11.97 7.45 -7.90
C ALA A 206 11.91 8.17 -9.26
N SER A 207 12.71 7.77 -10.27
CA SER A 207 12.55 8.31 -11.63
C SER A 207 11.11 8.06 -12.17
N PRO A 208 10.61 8.88 -13.11
CA PRO A 208 9.30 8.66 -13.72
C PRO A 208 9.12 7.25 -14.28
N ALA A 209 10.12 6.72 -15.00
CA ALA A 209 10.09 5.36 -15.55
C ALA A 209 10.03 4.28 -14.46
N ALA A 210 10.76 4.47 -13.35
CA ALA A 210 10.70 3.59 -12.20
C ALA A 210 9.31 3.63 -11.52
N CYS A 211 8.72 4.82 -11.39
CA CYS A 211 7.37 4.97 -10.84
C CYS A 211 6.31 4.28 -11.72
N ASP A 212 6.42 4.41 -13.04
CA ASP A 212 5.53 3.71 -13.98
C ASP A 212 5.69 2.19 -13.88
N SER A 213 6.93 1.70 -13.72
CA SER A 213 7.22 0.29 -13.49
C SER A 213 6.61 -0.22 -12.18
N MET A 214 6.72 0.55 -11.09
CA MET A 214 6.07 0.23 -9.80
C MET A 214 4.56 0.14 -9.94
N LEU A 215 3.91 1.08 -10.63
CA LEU A 215 2.46 1.06 -10.89
C LEU A 215 2.06 -0.14 -11.76
N ALA A 216 2.92 -0.53 -12.71
CA ALA A 216 2.66 -1.71 -13.54
C ALA A 216 2.75 -3.00 -12.72
N ILE A 217 3.73 -3.14 -11.82
CA ILE A 217 3.86 -4.30 -10.93
C ILE A 217 2.67 -4.37 -9.97
N LEU A 218 2.34 -3.25 -9.30
CA LEU A 218 1.18 -3.16 -8.40
C LEU A 218 -0.16 -3.50 -9.11
N GLY A 219 -0.26 -3.17 -10.41
CA GLY A 219 -1.45 -3.49 -11.22
C GLY A 219 -1.60 -4.96 -11.60
N ARG A 220 -0.59 -5.80 -11.29
CA ARG A 220 -0.63 -7.26 -11.47
C ARG A 220 -0.81 -8.03 -10.17
N GLN A 221 -1.26 -7.36 -9.10
CA GLN A 221 -1.58 -8.00 -7.82
C GLN A 221 -2.55 -9.17 -8.03
N GLU A 222 -2.26 -10.34 -7.42
CA GLU A 222 -3.07 -11.55 -7.54
C GLU A 222 -4.17 -11.64 -6.47
N PHE A 223 -4.06 -10.93 -5.34
CA PHE A 223 -5.06 -10.90 -4.24
C PHE A 223 -5.98 -9.70 -4.41
N ASN A 224 -7.20 -9.93 -4.93
CA ASN A 224 -8.09 -8.86 -5.40
C ASN A 224 -9.40 -8.73 -4.61
N GLU A 225 -9.50 -9.30 -3.42
CA GLU A 225 -10.72 -9.40 -2.61
C GLU A 225 -11.13 -8.07 -1.95
N GLY A 226 -10.23 -7.08 -1.90
CA GLY A 226 -10.43 -5.79 -1.22
C GLY A 226 -10.92 -4.67 -2.15
N ILE A 227 -10.08 -3.65 -2.33
CA ILE A 227 -10.39 -2.44 -3.11
C ILE A 227 -10.88 -2.76 -4.53
N PRO A 228 -10.30 -3.72 -5.28
CA PRO A 228 -10.77 -4.05 -6.63
C PRO A 228 -12.23 -4.47 -6.71
N VAL A 229 -12.77 -5.18 -5.71
CA VAL A 229 -14.19 -5.60 -5.68
C VAL A 229 -15.13 -4.39 -5.54
N GLY A 230 -14.67 -3.31 -4.94
CA GLY A 230 -15.47 -2.12 -4.71
C GLY A 230 -15.59 -1.17 -5.91
N VAL A 231 -14.85 -1.42 -7.00
CA VAL A 231 -14.89 -0.57 -8.20
C VAL A 231 -15.48 -1.33 -9.39
N PRO A 232 -16.03 -0.65 -10.42
CA PRO A 232 -16.59 -1.32 -11.60
C PRO A 232 -15.57 -2.23 -12.30
N PRO A 233 -16.00 -3.34 -12.89
CA PRO A 233 -15.17 -4.20 -13.72
C PRO A 233 -14.42 -3.42 -14.80
N GLY A 234 -13.12 -3.74 -15.00
CA GLY A 234 -12.24 -3.05 -15.94
C GLY A 234 -11.59 -1.77 -15.40
N THR A 235 -11.95 -1.31 -14.19
CA THR A 235 -11.20 -0.25 -13.52
C THR A 235 -9.81 -0.76 -13.12
N ARG A 236 -8.75 -0.11 -13.61
CA ARG A 236 -7.38 -0.46 -13.23
C ARG A 236 -7.14 -0.07 -11.77
N VAL A 237 -6.65 -1.02 -10.98
CA VAL A 237 -6.24 -0.82 -9.59
C VAL A 237 -4.79 -1.29 -9.45
N ALA A 238 -3.91 -0.41 -9.01
CA ALA A 238 -2.52 -0.73 -8.69
C ALA A 238 -2.39 -0.74 -7.17
N HIS A 239 -2.25 -1.93 -6.56
CA HIS A 239 -2.39 -2.06 -5.11
C HIS A 239 -1.48 -3.09 -4.46
N LYS A 240 -1.36 -3.01 -3.15
CA LYS A 240 -0.71 -3.99 -2.29
C LYS A 240 -1.58 -4.31 -1.10
N THR A 241 -1.91 -5.59 -0.95
CA THR A 241 -2.59 -6.13 0.22
C THR A 241 -1.63 -6.44 1.37
N GLY A 242 -2.16 -6.54 2.58
CA GLY A 242 -1.47 -7.04 3.77
C GLY A 242 -2.44 -7.82 4.63
N TRP A 243 -2.07 -9.04 5.01
CA TRP A 243 -2.92 -9.93 5.78
C TRP A 243 -2.12 -10.68 6.83
N ILE A 244 -2.68 -10.79 8.03
CA ILE A 244 -2.30 -11.71 9.09
C ILE A 244 -3.62 -12.20 9.68
N GLY A 245 -3.91 -13.47 9.54
CA GLY A 245 -5.18 -14.09 9.92
C GLY A 245 -5.71 -13.60 11.27
N GLU A 246 -6.99 -13.28 11.36
CA GLU A 246 -7.70 -12.78 12.55
C GLU A 246 -7.15 -11.46 13.15
N VAL A 247 -6.00 -10.95 12.66
CA VAL A 247 -5.33 -9.77 13.24
C VAL A 247 -5.55 -8.53 12.39
N VAL A 248 -5.17 -8.57 11.11
CA VAL A 248 -5.26 -7.43 10.20
C VAL A 248 -5.54 -7.87 8.76
N TYR A 249 -6.34 -7.08 8.05
CA TYR A 249 -6.44 -7.07 6.60
C TYR A 249 -6.31 -5.64 6.09
N HIS A 250 -5.45 -5.43 5.13
CA HIS A 250 -5.12 -4.12 4.58
C HIS A 250 -5.17 -4.15 3.06
N ASP A 251 -5.58 -3.04 2.47
CA ASP A 251 -5.41 -2.81 1.05
C ASP A 251 -5.04 -1.34 0.79
N ALA A 252 -4.02 -1.12 -0.01
CA ALA A 252 -3.46 0.20 -0.31
C ALA A 252 -3.28 0.34 -1.82
N ALA A 253 -4.01 1.26 -2.45
CA ALA A 253 -4.19 1.33 -3.90
C ALA A 253 -4.04 2.73 -4.50
N VAL A 254 -3.60 2.76 -5.76
CA VAL A 254 -3.88 3.82 -6.72
C VAL A 254 -4.96 3.31 -7.67
N VAL A 255 -6.08 3.98 -7.73
CA VAL A 255 -7.24 3.63 -8.57
C VAL A 255 -7.27 4.56 -9.79
N PHE A 256 -7.55 3.98 -10.95
CA PHE A 256 -7.58 4.66 -12.25
C PHE A 256 -8.98 4.53 -12.88
N PRO A 257 -9.95 5.38 -12.50
CA PRO A 257 -11.27 5.37 -13.12
C PRO A 257 -11.16 5.62 -14.63
N PRO A 258 -11.94 4.91 -15.48
CA PRO A 258 -11.89 5.09 -16.93
C PRO A 258 -12.20 6.51 -17.41
N GLU A 259 -13.05 7.21 -16.68
CA GLU A 259 -13.44 8.60 -16.92
C GLU A 259 -12.41 9.62 -16.44
N GLY A 260 -11.30 9.19 -15.89
CA GLY A 260 -10.23 10.04 -15.35
C GLY A 260 -10.38 10.31 -13.85
N GLY A 261 -9.51 11.16 -13.31
CA GLY A 261 -9.57 11.52 -11.88
C GLY A 261 -8.94 10.47 -10.94
N ARG A 262 -7.71 10.03 -11.25
CA ARG A 262 -6.95 9.08 -10.41
C ARG A 262 -6.96 9.48 -8.93
N TYR A 263 -7.02 8.49 -8.04
CA TYR A 263 -6.94 8.72 -6.60
C TYR A 263 -6.17 7.62 -5.87
N VAL A 264 -5.70 7.94 -4.67
CA VAL A 264 -5.16 6.99 -3.72
C VAL A 264 -6.23 6.64 -2.69
N LEU A 265 -6.39 5.35 -2.42
CA LEU A 265 -7.22 4.82 -1.35
C LEU A 265 -6.42 3.82 -0.54
N VAL A 266 -6.39 3.99 0.78
CA VAL A 266 -5.84 3.02 1.71
C VAL A 266 -6.89 2.72 2.77
N VAL A 267 -7.13 1.44 2.99
CA VAL A 267 -7.99 0.95 4.08
C VAL A 267 -7.20 -0.07 4.89
N LEU A 268 -7.00 0.23 6.16
CA LEU A 268 -6.35 -0.67 7.11
C LEU A 268 -7.39 -1.11 8.13
N THR A 269 -7.45 -2.41 8.42
CA THR A 269 -8.38 -2.96 9.41
C THR A 269 -7.63 -3.74 10.48
N GLY A 270 -8.18 -3.80 11.69
CA GLY A 270 -7.64 -4.58 12.79
C GLY A 270 -8.73 -5.20 13.66
N GLY A 271 -8.51 -6.44 14.10
CA GLY A 271 -9.38 -7.15 15.04
C GLY A 271 -10.69 -7.66 14.43
N ILE A 272 -10.74 -7.84 13.10
CA ILE A 272 -11.83 -8.54 12.41
C ILE A 272 -11.40 -10.00 12.25
N LYS A 273 -12.14 -10.92 12.89
CA LYS A 273 -11.77 -12.33 12.93
C LYS A 273 -12.01 -13.08 11.61
N GLU A 274 -13.06 -12.70 10.88
CA GLU A 274 -13.44 -13.36 9.65
C GLU A 274 -12.92 -12.60 8.44
N ASP A 275 -12.06 -13.24 7.64
CA ASP A 275 -11.45 -12.64 6.45
C ASP A 275 -12.49 -12.08 5.48
N SER A 276 -13.57 -12.83 5.22
CA SER A 276 -14.66 -12.40 4.33
C SER A 276 -15.34 -11.10 4.82
N VAL A 277 -15.44 -10.90 6.13
CA VAL A 277 -16.00 -9.67 6.72
C VAL A 277 -15.04 -8.51 6.52
N ALA A 278 -13.73 -8.74 6.69
CA ALA A 278 -12.70 -7.73 6.45
C ALA A 278 -12.63 -7.34 4.97
N HIS A 279 -12.64 -8.33 4.06
CA HIS A 279 -12.66 -8.12 2.61
C HIS A 279 -13.89 -7.31 2.18
N ASN A 280 -15.08 -7.70 2.63
CA ASN A 280 -16.33 -7.00 2.32
C ASN A 280 -16.34 -5.57 2.85
N LEU A 281 -15.79 -5.32 4.05
CA LEU A 281 -15.66 -3.95 4.58
C LEU A 281 -14.79 -3.09 3.67
N VAL A 282 -13.62 -3.59 3.27
CA VAL A 282 -12.70 -2.85 2.39
C VAL A 282 -13.35 -2.60 1.02
N ALA A 283 -14.04 -3.60 0.45
CA ALA A 283 -14.76 -3.47 -0.81
C ALA A 283 -15.90 -2.44 -0.74
N ASP A 284 -16.69 -2.46 0.35
CA ASP A 284 -17.77 -1.48 0.56
C ASP A 284 -17.23 -0.06 0.68
N LEU A 285 -16.16 0.15 1.46
CA LEU A 285 -15.52 1.46 1.59
C LEU A 285 -14.95 1.94 0.24
N SER A 286 -14.37 1.03 -0.54
CA SER A 286 -13.90 1.32 -1.90
C SER A 286 -15.04 1.76 -2.81
N ARG A 287 -16.17 1.05 -2.80
CA ARG A 287 -17.37 1.40 -3.58
C ARG A 287 -17.92 2.76 -3.20
N LEU A 288 -18.07 3.02 -1.89
CA LEU A 288 -18.55 4.32 -1.40
C LEU A 288 -17.66 5.48 -1.84
N VAL A 289 -16.33 5.28 -1.81
CA VAL A 289 -15.38 6.27 -2.32
C VAL A 289 -15.55 6.44 -3.82
N TYR A 290 -15.55 5.36 -4.60
CA TYR A 290 -15.69 5.41 -6.06
C TYR A 290 -16.96 6.16 -6.48
N ASP A 291 -18.11 5.81 -5.90
CA ASP A 291 -19.41 6.44 -6.20
C ASP A 291 -19.46 7.90 -5.73
N GLY A 292 -18.88 8.19 -4.57
CA GLY A 292 -18.90 9.52 -3.97
C GLY A 292 -18.02 10.54 -4.66
N VAL A 293 -16.90 10.13 -5.26
CA VAL A 293 -15.95 11.08 -5.92
C VAL A 293 -16.30 11.38 -7.37
N ARG A 294 -17.25 10.67 -7.96
CA ARG A 294 -17.74 10.84 -9.34
C ARG A 294 -18.90 11.83 -9.45
N ARG A 295 -19.55 12.14 -8.34
CA ARG A 295 -20.65 13.13 -8.28
C ARG A 295 -20.09 14.53 -8.13
#